data_a3e305e8c36c2a6b567841d00c1f2b93
#
_entry.id   a3e305e8c36c2a6b567841d00c1f2b93
#
_cell.length_a   1.000
_cell.length_b   1.000
_cell.length_c   1.000
_cell.angle_alpha   90.00
_cell.angle_beta   90.00
_cell.angle_gamma   90.00
#
_symmetry.space_group_name_H-M   'P 1'
#
loop_
_entity.id
_entity.type
_entity.pdbx_description
1 polymer ?
#
loop_
_entity_poly.entity_id
_entity_poly.type
_entity_poly.pdbx_seq_one_letter_code
_entity_poly.pdbx_strand_id
1 'polypeptide(L)'
;ENARKAGIANAFLVGNADKIKEVADKLGVDLANYEVIDEKGGEAASALKAVELVSSGQAQIVMKGMVATANFLRGVLNKEKGLRSGKTLSHVYIHQVKGYDRVFFISDPAFNMYPELKVKIDIVKNVVELAHAFGVACPKVAALAAVEVVNPDMPPTIDAAILTQMNRRGQIKGCLIDGPLALDNAVSPESAHHKGIKSDVAGYADILHVPTIESGNMLAKAIVYFAENKTAGIVLGAKAPVVLTSRAD
;
A
#
# COMPACT_ATOMS: atom_id res chain seq x y z
N GLU A 1 14.55 -0.38 15.87
CA GLU A 1 15.71 0.34 16.39
C GLU A 1 16.09 1.53 15.50
N ASN A 2 16.18 1.34 14.16
CA ASN A 2 16.54 2.43 13.24
C ASN A 2 15.57 3.61 13.29
N ALA A 3 14.24 3.37 13.34
CA ALA A 3 13.24 4.42 13.45
C ALA A 3 13.38 5.20 14.77
N ARG A 4 13.66 4.52 15.89
CA ARG A 4 13.89 5.17 17.18
C ARG A 4 15.17 6.02 17.15
N LYS A 5 16.27 5.48 16.66
CA LYS A 5 17.55 6.21 16.52
C LYS A 5 17.43 7.44 15.62
N ALA A 6 16.58 7.36 14.59
CA ALA A 6 16.31 8.48 13.70
C ALA A 6 15.28 9.48 14.28
N GLY A 7 14.73 9.25 15.49
CA GLY A 7 13.72 10.12 16.09
C GLY A 7 12.35 10.08 15.41
N ILE A 8 12.07 9.04 14.60
CA ILE A 8 10.84 8.92 13.81
C ILE A 8 9.70 8.36 14.67
N ALA A 9 9.97 7.33 15.50
CA ALA A 9 8.96 6.69 16.31
C ALA A 9 9.56 5.99 17.53
N ASN A 10 8.80 5.97 18.63
CA ASN A 10 8.98 5.04 19.74
C ASN A 10 8.06 3.84 19.53
N ALA A 11 8.44 2.67 20.05
CA ALA A 11 7.67 1.46 19.79
C ALA A 11 7.32 0.69 21.07
N PHE A 12 6.07 0.24 21.12
CA PHE A 12 5.65 -0.87 21.97
C PHE A 12 6.02 -2.18 21.24
N LEU A 13 6.63 -3.12 21.97
CA LEU A 13 6.90 -4.46 21.47
C LEU A 13 5.87 -5.43 22.05
N VAL A 14 4.96 -5.91 21.22
CA VAL A 14 3.83 -6.75 21.67
C VAL A 14 4.05 -8.20 21.22
N GLY A 15 4.12 -9.12 22.18
CA GLY A 15 4.31 -10.55 21.93
C GLY A 15 4.85 -11.27 23.14
N ASN A 16 5.31 -12.51 22.98
CA ASN A 16 5.93 -13.25 24.07
C ASN A 16 7.25 -12.59 24.47
N ALA A 17 7.31 -12.12 25.72
CA ALA A 17 8.44 -11.35 26.27
C ALA A 17 9.77 -12.12 26.22
N ASP A 18 9.75 -13.43 26.47
CA ASP A 18 10.97 -14.25 26.45
C ASP A 18 11.55 -14.33 25.02
N LYS A 19 10.68 -14.50 24.00
CA LYS A 19 11.09 -14.50 22.60
C LYS A 19 11.58 -13.12 22.15
N ILE A 20 10.92 -12.04 22.59
CA ILE A 20 11.35 -10.66 22.31
C ILE A 20 12.75 -10.44 22.88
N LYS A 21 13.00 -10.88 24.12
CA LYS A 21 14.31 -10.78 24.76
C LYS A 21 15.36 -11.57 24.01
N GLU A 22 15.09 -12.82 23.64
CA GLU A 22 16.02 -13.67 22.86
C GLU A 22 16.44 -12.99 21.55
N VAL A 23 15.49 -12.40 20.83
CA VAL A 23 15.77 -11.68 19.56
C VAL A 23 16.55 -10.39 19.82
N ALA A 24 16.18 -9.63 20.84
CA ALA A 24 16.89 -8.41 21.21
C ALA A 24 18.35 -8.67 21.57
N ASP A 25 18.60 -9.71 22.38
CA ASP A 25 19.95 -10.13 22.77
C ASP A 25 20.79 -10.52 21.53
N LYS A 26 20.20 -11.28 20.60
CA LYS A 26 20.88 -11.66 19.33
C LYS A 26 21.22 -10.47 18.43
N LEU A 27 20.41 -9.43 18.47
CA LEU A 27 20.57 -8.22 17.63
C LEU A 27 21.31 -7.08 18.34
N GLY A 28 21.68 -7.27 19.61
CA GLY A 28 22.32 -6.22 20.43
C GLY A 28 21.42 -5.02 20.67
N VAL A 29 20.09 -5.25 20.79
CA VAL A 29 19.10 -4.20 21.07
C VAL A 29 18.82 -4.13 22.55
N ASP A 30 19.01 -2.94 23.15
CA ASP A 30 18.69 -2.69 24.54
C ASP A 30 17.19 -2.49 24.73
N LEU A 31 16.53 -3.43 25.40
CA LEU A 31 15.09 -3.41 25.69
C LEU A 31 14.69 -2.33 26.70
N ALA A 32 15.61 -1.74 27.47
CA ALA A 32 15.30 -0.62 28.36
C ALA A 32 14.73 0.61 27.59
N ASN A 33 14.96 0.67 26.28
CA ASN A 33 14.44 1.72 25.40
C ASN A 33 13.03 1.44 24.87
N TYR A 34 12.38 0.34 25.27
CA TYR A 34 11.07 -0.09 24.75
C TYR A 34 10.12 -0.50 25.86
N GLU A 35 8.85 -0.26 25.66
CA GLU A 35 7.81 -0.88 26.46
C GLU A 35 7.44 -2.24 25.86
N VAL A 36 7.72 -3.31 26.62
CA VAL A 36 7.41 -4.69 26.23
C VAL A 36 6.09 -5.11 26.86
N ILE A 37 5.12 -5.46 26.01
CA ILE A 37 3.82 -5.97 26.42
C ILE A 37 3.81 -7.48 26.20
N ASP A 38 3.89 -8.23 27.30
CA ASP A 38 3.91 -9.71 27.28
C ASP A 38 2.53 -10.27 26.92
N GLU A 39 2.42 -10.88 25.75
CA GLU A 39 1.21 -11.54 25.26
C GLU A 39 1.54 -12.99 24.88
N LYS A 40 1.04 -13.93 25.70
CA LYS A 40 1.34 -15.37 25.59
C LYS A 40 0.31 -16.16 24.77
N GLY A 41 -0.77 -15.51 24.34
CA GLY A 41 -1.87 -16.13 23.57
C GLY A 41 -1.54 -16.42 22.09
N GLY A 42 -0.28 -16.24 21.66
CA GLY A 42 0.19 -16.53 20.32
C GLY A 42 0.00 -15.35 19.35
N GLU A 43 0.25 -15.60 18.06
CA GLU A 43 0.30 -14.54 17.02
C GLU A 43 -1.00 -13.74 16.91
N ALA A 44 -2.15 -14.40 16.95
CA ALA A 44 -3.44 -13.73 16.79
C ALA A 44 -3.77 -12.82 17.99
N ALA A 45 -3.44 -13.26 19.21
CA ALA A 45 -3.61 -12.48 20.42
C ALA A 45 -2.66 -11.28 20.43
N SER A 46 -1.39 -11.49 20.11
CA SER A 46 -0.39 -10.42 20.00
C SER A 46 -0.79 -9.37 18.96
N ALA A 47 -1.28 -9.80 17.78
CA ALA A 47 -1.76 -8.91 16.74
C ALA A 47 -2.97 -8.09 17.22
N LEU A 48 -3.95 -8.73 17.87
CA LEU A 48 -5.12 -8.04 18.42
C LEU A 48 -4.74 -7.05 19.51
N LYS A 49 -3.83 -7.43 20.41
CA LYS A 49 -3.34 -6.55 21.49
C LYS A 49 -2.62 -5.32 20.93
N ALA A 50 -1.75 -5.48 19.92
CA ALA A 50 -1.09 -4.36 19.25
C ALA A 50 -2.10 -3.41 18.57
N VAL A 51 -3.12 -3.97 17.93
CA VAL A 51 -4.20 -3.19 17.30
C VAL A 51 -5.03 -2.45 18.36
N GLU A 52 -5.30 -3.08 19.51
CA GLU A 52 -6.04 -2.48 20.64
C GLU A 52 -5.34 -1.24 21.20
N LEU A 53 -4.00 -1.25 21.30
CA LEU A 53 -3.23 -0.08 21.71
C LEU A 53 -3.47 1.12 20.79
N VAL A 54 -3.59 0.87 19.50
CA VAL A 54 -3.85 1.93 18.52
C VAL A 54 -5.31 2.37 18.57
N SER A 55 -6.25 1.44 18.63
CA SER A 55 -7.69 1.77 18.66
C SER A 55 -8.11 2.48 19.96
N SER A 56 -7.38 2.27 21.07
CA SER A 56 -7.56 2.99 22.34
C SER A 56 -6.82 4.33 22.44
N GLY A 57 -6.02 4.69 21.41
CA GLY A 57 -5.26 5.94 21.37
C GLY A 57 -3.93 5.92 22.13
N GLN A 58 -3.51 4.77 22.65
CA GLN A 58 -2.21 4.62 23.33
C GLN A 58 -1.03 4.62 22.34
N ALA A 59 -1.28 4.18 21.12
CA ALA A 59 -0.35 4.29 19.99
C ALA A 59 -1.05 4.90 18.78
N GLN A 60 -0.28 5.42 17.83
CA GLN A 60 -0.80 6.09 16.64
C GLN A 60 -0.71 5.23 15.37
N ILE A 61 0.17 4.24 15.36
CA ILE A 61 0.47 3.41 14.19
C ILE A 61 0.60 1.96 14.66
N VAL A 62 0.04 1.02 13.90
CA VAL A 62 0.34 -0.40 14.11
C VAL A 62 1.23 -0.90 12.98
N MET A 63 2.29 -1.63 13.34
CA MET A 63 3.22 -2.24 12.39
C MET A 63 3.24 -3.75 12.55
N LYS A 64 3.11 -4.46 11.43
CA LYS A 64 3.25 -5.91 11.41
C LYS A 64 4.71 -6.33 11.59
N GLY A 65 4.97 -7.16 12.61
CA GLY A 65 6.23 -7.88 12.80
C GLY A 65 6.20 -9.28 12.17
N MET A 66 6.83 -10.24 12.86
CA MET A 66 6.93 -11.66 12.42
C MET A 66 5.65 -12.46 12.67
N VAL A 67 4.52 -11.90 12.32
CA VAL A 67 3.18 -12.50 12.46
C VAL A 67 2.62 -12.82 11.07
N ALA A 68 1.84 -13.89 10.93
CA ALA A 68 1.15 -14.19 9.67
C ALA A 68 0.20 -13.05 9.29
N THR A 69 0.23 -12.63 8.02
CA THR A 69 -0.59 -11.51 7.52
C THR A 69 -2.08 -11.70 7.83
N ALA A 70 -2.59 -12.93 7.67
CA ALA A 70 -3.98 -13.23 7.97
C ALA A 70 -4.35 -12.99 9.44
N ASN A 71 -3.48 -13.34 10.40
CA ASN A 71 -3.70 -13.08 11.83
C ASN A 71 -3.65 -11.59 12.14
N PHE A 72 -2.70 -10.88 11.56
CA PHE A 72 -2.58 -9.42 11.70
C PHE A 72 -3.82 -8.70 11.17
N LEU A 73 -4.24 -9.01 9.94
CA LEU A 73 -5.43 -8.41 9.34
C LEU A 73 -6.72 -8.76 10.08
N ARG A 74 -6.82 -9.97 10.64
CA ARG A 74 -7.96 -10.32 11.50
C ARG A 74 -8.04 -9.43 12.73
N GLY A 75 -6.89 -9.06 13.33
CA GLY A 75 -6.82 -8.08 14.40
C GLY A 75 -7.29 -6.69 13.94
N VAL A 76 -6.73 -6.18 12.83
CA VAL A 76 -7.11 -4.88 12.24
C VAL A 76 -8.60 -4.80 11.92
N LEU A 77 -9.17 -5.90 11.41
CA LEU A 77 -10.59 -6.01 11.03
C LEU A 77 -11.52 -6.40 12.18
N ASN A 78 -11.02 -6.58 13.41
CA ASN A 78 -11.86 -6.91 14.55
C ASN A 78 -12.96 -5.86 14.73
N LYS A 79 -14.20 -6.32 15.04
CA LYS A 79 -15.36 -5.43 15.11
C LYS A 79 -15.33 -4.50 16.32
N GLU A 80 -14.82 -4.98 17.45
CA GLU A 80 -14.83 -4.27 18.73
C GLU A 80 -13.54 -3.49 18.97
N LYS A 81 -12.40 -4.15 18.79
CA LYS A 81 -11.06 -3.66 19.15
C LYS A 81 -10.23 -3.24 17.93
N GLY A 82 -10.76 -3.41 16.72
CA GLY A 82 -10.03 -3.17 15.46
C GLY A 82 -10.04 -1.72 14.99
N LEU A 83 -9.45 -1.53 13.82
CA LEU A 83 -9.30 -0.22 13.18
C LEU A 83 -10.25 -0.01 11.98
N ARG A 84 -11.41 -0.66 11.98
CA ARG A 84 -12.40 -0.51 10.90
C ARG A 84 -12.98 0.91 10.92
N SER A 85 -12.89 1.60 9.79
CA SER A 85 -13.43 2.97 9.59
C SER A 85 -14.79 2.99 8.86
N GLY A 86 -15.20 1.84 8.31
CA GLY A 86 -16.31 1.77 7.34
C GLY A 86 -15.91 2.05 5.90
N LYS A 87 -14.67 2.51 5.65
CA LYS A 87 -14.10 2.66 4.30
C LYS A 87 -13.55 1.32 3.78
N THR A 88 -13.41 1.20 2.47
CA THR A 88 -12.67 0.10 1.83
C THR A 88 -11.20 0.15 2.25
N LEU A 89 -10.68 -0.97 2.74
CA LEU A 89 -9.24 -1.10 3.00
C LEU A 89 -8.52 -1.43 1.69
N SER A 90 -7.36 -0.82 1.49
CA SER A 90 -6.47 -1.12 0.36
C SER A 90 -5.02 -1.06 0.78
N HIS A 91 -4.16 -1.82 0.09
CA HIS A 91 -2.73 -1.78 0.31
C HIS A 91 -2.04 -0.93 -0.76
N VAL A 92 -1.00 -0.21 -0.36
CA VAL A 92 -0.13 0.52 -1.28
C VAL A 92 1.32 0.11 -1.03
N TYR A 93 2.02 -0.29 -2.09
CA TYR A 93 3.47 -0.28 -2.10
C TYR A 93 3.97 1.06 -2.63
N ILE A 94 5.00 1.58 -1.97
CA ILE A 94 5.69 2.82 -2.30
C ILE A 94 7.09 2.40 -2.73
N HIS A 95 7.48 2.74 -3.95
CA HIS A 95 8.77 2.37 -4.52
C HIS A 95 9.61 3.59 -4.88
N GLN A 96 10.88 3.55 -4.49
CA GLN A 96 11.93 4.41 -5.02
C GLN A 96 12.95 3.53 -5.73
N VAL A 97 12.96 3.55 -7.05
CA VAL A 97 13.83 2.72 -7.89
C VAL A 97 15.03 3.55 -8.32
N LYS A 98 16.24 2.97 -8.26
CA LYS A 98 17.46 3.65 -8.72
C LYS A 98 17.37 3.97 -10.21
N GLY A 99 17.70 5.20 -10.55
CA GLY A 99 17.60 5.70 -11.93
C GLY A 99 16.22 6.24 -12.29
N TYR A 100 15.25 6.16 -11.37
CA TYR A 100 13.95 6.82 -11.49
C TYR A 100 13.92 8.02 -10.54
N ASP A 101 13.58 9.19 -11.06
CA ASP A 101 13.75 10.47 -10.37
C ASP A 101 12.69 10.77 -9.31
N ARG A 102 11.70 9.89 -9.17
CA ARG A 102 10.55 10.05 -8.26
C ARG A 102 10.12 8.75 -7.60
N VAL A 103 9.40 8.90 -6.52
CA VAL A 103 8.65 7.82 -5.87
C VAL A 103 7.38 7.55 -6.65
N PHE A 104 6.99 6.28 -6.77
CA PHE A 104 5.69 5.90 -7.33
C PHE A 104 4.96 4.87 -6.47
N PHE A 105 3.67 4.77 -6.67
CA PHE A 105 2.76 3.99 -5.85
C PHE A 105 2.10 2.87 -6.67
N ILE A 106 2.02 1.67 -6.12
CA ILE A 106 1.28 0.55 -6.71
C ILE A 106 0.13 0.19 -5.78
N SER A 107 -1.11 0.18 -6.29
CA SER A 107 -2.31 -0.16 -5.51
C SER A 107 -3.37 -0.88 -6.36
N ASP A 108 -3.96 -1.96 -5.90
CA ASP A 108 -3.83 -2.69 -4.65
C ASP A 108 -3.11 -4.04 -4.89
N PRO A 109 -1.91 -4.24 -4.35
CA PRO A 109 -1.13 -5.45 -4.62
C PRO A 109 -1.34 -6.57 -3.59
N ALA A 110 -2.18 -6.38 -2.55
CA ALA A 110 -2.17 -7.32 -1.43
C ALA A 110 -3.48 -7.51 -0.65
N PHE A 111 -4.54 -6.77 -0.96
CA PHE A 111 -5.75 -6.76 -0.14
C PHE A 111 -7.01 -7.18 -0.90
N ASN A 112 -7.31 -6.53 -2.02
CA ASN A 112 -8.51 -6.76 -2.80
C ASN A 112 -8.20 -7.64 -4.01
N MET A 113 -8.70 -8.90 -4.01
CA MET A 113 -8.36 -9.89 -5.05
C MET A 113 -8.84 -9.46 -6.44
N TYR A 114 -10.15 -9.41 -6.63
CA TYR A 114 -10.82 -9.03 -7.87
C TYR A 114 -11.77 -7.86 -7.59
N PRO A 115 -11.24 -6.64 -7.40
CA PRO A 115 -12.07 -5.52 -7.00
C PRO A 115 -13.06 -5.15 -8.11
N GLU A 116 -14.34 -5.05 -7.76
CA GLU A 116 -15.36 -4.45 -8.61
C GLU A 116 -15.12 -2.94 -8.76
N LEU A 117 -15.71 -2.31 -9.76
CA LEU A 117 -15.51 -0.89 -10.08
C LEU A 117 -15.68 0.02 -8.84
N LYS A 118 -16.70 -0.22 -8.01
CA LYS A 118 -16.91 0.55 -6.77
C LYS A 118 -15.71 0.48 -5.82
N VAL A 119 -15.15 -0.71 -5.65
CA VAL A 119 -13.96 -0.94 -4.82
C VAL A 119 -12.73 -0.28 -5.45
N LYS A 120 -12.57 -0.35 -6.78
CA LYS A 120 -11.48 0.33 -7.50
C LYS A 120 -11.51 1.85 -7.31
N ILE A 121 -12.70 2.46 -7.31
CA ILE A 121 -12.86 3.88 -7.00
C ILE A 121 -12.34 4.22 -5.61
N ASP A 122 -12.67 3.41 -4.62
CA ASP A 122 -12.21 3.62 -3.24
C ASP A 122 -10.69 3.42 -3.11
N ILE A 123 -10.14 2.39 -3.77
CA ILE A 123 -8.69 2.13 -3.84
C ILE A 123 -7.97 3.36 -4.42
N VAL A 124 -8.45 3.89 -5.54
CA VAL A 124 -7.88 5.10 -6.16
C VAL A 124 -7.92 6.28 -5.20
N LYS A 125 -9.06 6.54 -4.54
CA LYS A 125 -9.18 7.62 -3.56
C LYS A 125 -8.18 7.48 -2.41
N ASN A 126 -8.03 6.27 -1.88
CA ASN A 126 -7.09 6.00 -0.81
C ASN A 126 -5.63 6.32 -1.23
N VAL A 127 -5.19 5.83 -2.39
CA VAL A 127 -3.81 6.06 -2.83
C VAL A 127 -3.57 7.51 -3.26
N VAL A 128 -4.56 8.22 -3.76
CA VAL A 128 -4.49 9.66 -4.05
C VAL A 128 -4.31 10.47 -2.76
N GLU A 129 -5.04 10.13 -1.69
CA GLU A 129 -4.87 10.74 -0.36
C GLU A 129 -3.44 10.53 0.17
N LEU A 130 -2.87 9.33 -0.02
CA LEU A 130 -1.49 9.05 0.33
C LEU A 130 -0.49 9.88 -0.50
N ALA A 131 -0.69 9.97 -1.81
CA ALA A 131 0.18 10.75 -2.69
C ALA A 131 0.18 12.24 -2.31
N HIS A 132 -0.98 12.79 -1.91
CA HIS A 132 -1.05 14.15 -1.36
C HIS A 132 -0.23 14.29 -0.08
N ALA A 133 -0.26 13.30 0.83
CA ALA A 133 0.58 13.31 2.03
C ALA A 133 2.09 13.27 1.72
N PHE A 134 2.47 12.72 0.57
CA PHE A 134 3.84 12.78 0.02
C PHE A 134 4.16 14.09 -0.71
N GLY A 135 3.24 15.06 -0.74
CA GLY A 135 3.46 16.37 -1.36
C GLY A 135 3.15 16.42 -2.86
N VAL A 136 2.58 15.35 -3.45
CA VAL A 136 2.16 15.35 -4.86
C VAL A 136 0.79 16.02 -4.97
N ALA A 137 0.75 17.27 -5.37
CA ALA A 137 -0.48 18.08 -5.36
C ALA A 137 -1.57 17.56 -6.31
N CYS A 138 -1.21 17.00 -7.46
CA CYS A 138 -2.12 16.43 -8.44
C CYS A 138 -1.53 15.14 -9.01
N PRO A 139 -1.63 14.01 -8.29
CA PRO A 139 -1.04 12.77 -8.72
C PRO A 139 -1.68 12.24 -10.01
N LYS A 140 -0.83 11.68 -10.87
CA LYS A 140 -1.20 11.08 -12.14
C LYS A 140 -1.42 9.58 -11.95
N VAL A 141 -2.65 9.13 -12.14
CA VAL A 141 -3.08 7.76 -11.95
C VAL A 141 -3.21 7.06 -13.28
N ALA A 142 -2.35 6.09 -13.55
CA ALA A 142 -2.52 5.17 -14.67
C ALA A 142 -3.41 4.00 -14.24
N ALA A 143 -4.60 3.89 -14.84
CA ALA A 143 -5.44 2.71 -14.70
C ALA A 143 -4.93 1.62 -15.65
N LEU A 144 -4.18 0.66 -15.07
CA LEU A 144 -3.42 -0.33 -15.84
C LEU A 144 -4.29 -1.43 -16.42
N ALA A 145 -3.94 -1.82 -17.64
CA ALA A 145 -4.40 -3.01 -18.31
C ALA A 145 -3.25 -3.63 -19.15
N ALA A 146 -3.52 -4.68 -19.89
CA ALA A 146 -2.52 -5.27 -20.78
C ALA A 146 -2.32 -4.46 -22.08
N VAL A 147 -3.30 -3.63 -22.44
CA VAL A 147 -3.32 -2.82 -23.66
C VAL A 147 -3.87 -1.42 -23.38
N GLU A 148 -3.64 -0.49 -24.30
CA GLU A 148 -4.05 0.92 -24.21
C GLU A 148 -5.38 1.23 -24.90
N VAL A 149 -6.07 0.22 -25.43
CA VAL A 149 -7.37 0.36 -26.09
C VAL A 149 -8.47 -0.37 -25.30
N VAL A 150 -9.69 0.16 -25.36
CA VAL A 150 -10.85 -0.51 -24.72
C VAL A 150 -11.19 -1.76 -25.53
N ASN A 151 -11.19 -2.90 -24.85
CA ASN A 151 -11.55 -4.19 -25.41
C ASN A 151 -12.65 -4.82 -24.54
N PRO A 152 -13.87 -5.07 -25.09
CA PRO A 152 -14.99 -5.69 -24.36
C PRO A 152 -14.64 -7.06 -23.75
N ASP A 153 -13.74 -7.81 -24.38
CA ASP A 153 -13.30 -9.12 -23.91
C ASP A 153 -12.22 -9.05 -22.81
N MET A 154 -11.79 -7.82 -22.46
CA MET A 154 -10.79 -7.55 -21.43
C MET A 154 -11.35 -6.57 -20.40
N PRO A 155 -12.10 -7.04 -19.37
CA PRO A 155 -12.78 -6.20 -18.37
C PRO A 155 -11.93 -5.11 -17.72
N PRO A 156 -10.61 -5.32 -17.45
CA PRO A 156 -9.76 -4.26 -16.92
C PRO A 156 -9.71 -2.99 -17.78
N THR A 157 -9.82 -3.11 -19.10
CA THR A 157 -9.81 -1.95 -20.00
C THR A 157 -11.11 -1.14 -19.90
N ILE A 158 -12.23 -1.80 -19.64
CA ILE A 158 -13.53 -1.16 -19.45
C ILE A 158 -13.53 -0.37 -18.14
N ASP A 159 -13.10 -0.99 -17.04
CA ASP A 159 -13.02 -0.32 -15.74
C ASP A 159 -12.08 0.89 -15.80
N ALA A 160 -10.93 0.76 -16.48
CA ALA A 160 -9.98 1.86 -16.66
C ALA A 160 -10.59 3.04 -17.43
N ALA A 161 -11.33 2.77 -18.50
CA ALA A 161 -12.05 3.80 -19.27
C ALA A 161 -13.14 4.48 -18.41
N ILE A 162 -13.87 3.71 -17.59
CA ILE A 162 -14.88 4.25 -16.69
C ILE A 162 -14.23 5.15 -15.63
N LEU A 163 -13.15 4.71 -14.98
CA LEU A 163 -12.41 5.52 -13.99
C LEU A 163 -11.92 6.84 -14.61
N THR A 164 -11.37 6.78 -15.81
CA THR A 164 -10.94 7.96 -16.58
C THR A 164 -12.11 8.92 -16.81
N GLN A 165 -13.25 8.41 -17.28
CA GLN A 165 -14.43 9.25 -17.52
C GLN A 165 -15.01 9.83 -16.23
N MET A 166 -15.03 9.06 -15.14
CA MET A 166 -15.46 9.54 -13.81
C MET A 166 -14.57 10.67 -13.30
N ASN A 167 -13.24 10.58 -13.51
CA ASN A 167 -12.31 11.64 -13.17
C ASN A 167 -12.58 12.90 -14.00
N ARG A 168 -12.70 12.79 -15.32
CA ARG A 168 -13.02 13.90 -16.25
C ARG A 168 -14.34 14.60 -15.89
N ARG A 169 -15.32 13.87 -15.34
CA ARG A 169 -16.61 14.41 -14.87
C ARG A 169 -16.58 14.89 -13.41
N GLY A 170 -15.43 14.87 -12.75
CA GLY A 170 -15.28 15.34 -11.36
C GLY A 170 -15.92 14.44 -10.30
N GLN A 171 -16.22 13.18 -10.62
CA GLN A 171 -16.70 12.18 -9.66
C GLN A 171 -15.55 11.62 -8.82
N ILE A 172 -14.32 11.57 -9.38
CA ILE A 172 -13.07 11.31 -8.67
C ILE A 172 -12.23 12.58 -8.82
N LYS A 173 -11.82 13.17 -7.70
CA LYS A 173 -11.13 14.48 -7.64
C LYS A 173 -9.75 14.35 -7.02
N GLY A 174 -8.95 15.43 -7.16
CA GLY A 174 -7.63 15.56 -6.54
C GLY A 174 -6.52 14.82 -7.29
N CYS A 175 -6.78 14.35 -8.51
CA CYS A 175 -5.82 13.65 -9.35
C CYS A 175 -6.19 13.78 -10.82
N LEU A 176 -5.29 13.37 -11.71
CA LEU A 176 -5.60 13.05 -13.11
C LEU A 176 -5.60 11.54 -13.27
N ILE A 177 -6.62 10.99 -13.94
CA ILE A 177 -6.72 9.56 -14.25
C ILE A 177 -6.77 9.37 -15.75
N ASP A 178 -5.97 8.46 -16.26
CA ASP A 178 -6.10 7.98 -17.64
C ASP A 178 -5.92 6.47 -17.72
N GLY A 179 -6.56 5.88 -18.73
CA GLY A 179 -6.55 4.44 -18.99
C GLY A 179 -7.68 4.02 -19.94
N PRO A 180 -7.55 2.79 -20.48
CA PRO A 180 -6.51 1.81 -20.14
C PRO A 180 -5.12 2.21 -20.60
N LEU A 181 -4.10 1.88 -19.82
CA LEU A 181 -2.69 2.03 -20.17
C LEU A 181 -1.95 0.72 -19.90
N ALA A 182 -1.09 0.30 -20.81
CA ALA A 182 -0.12 -0.75 -20.53
C ALA A 182 1.02 -0.17 -19.67
N LEU A 183 1.75 -1.02 -18.96
CA LEU A 183 2.79 -0.55 -18.03
C LEU A 183 3.85 0.32 -18.70
N ASP A 184 4.34 -0.09 -19.86
CA ASP A 184 5.37 0.63 -20.63
C ASP A 184 4.93 2.06 -20.96
N ASN A 185 3.72 2.24 -21.46
CA ASN A 185 3.21 3.56 -21.82
C ASN A 185 2.69 4.36 -20.62
N ALA A 186 2.47 3.73 -19.46
CA ALA A 186 2.18 4.44 -18.22
C ALA A 186 3.43 5.13 -17.63
N VAL A 187 4.62 4.51 -17.78
CA VAL A 187 5.85 4.95 -17.09
C VAL A 187 6.93 5.51 -18.02
N SER A 188 6.85 5.26 -19.33
CA SER A 188 7.81 5.74 -20.32
C SER A 188 7.18 6.74 -21.31
N PRO A 189 7.62 8.01 -21.29
CA PRO A 189 7.18 9.01 -22.26
C PRO A 189 7.47 8.59 -23.71
N GLU A 190 8.61 7.92 -23.95
CA GLU A 190 9.00 7.40 -25.25
C GLU A 190 8.01 6.33 -25.75
N SER A 191 7.66 5.36 -24.90
CA SER A 191 6.67 4.32 -25.24
C SER A 191 5.30 4.92 -25.54
N ALA A 192 4.86 5.88 -24.72
CA ALA A 192 3.60 6.60 -24.95
C ALA A 192 3.59 7.33 -26.29
N HIS A 193 4.69 8.01 -26.63
CA HIS A 193 4.85 8.73 -27.90
C HIS A 193 4.83 7.78 -29.10
N HIS A 194 5.59 6.66 -29.05
CA HIS A 194 5.62 5.68 -30.15
C HIS A 194 4.25 5.07 -30.43
N LYS A 195 3.42 4.89 -29.41
CA LYS A 195 2.04 4.41 -29.55
C LYS A 195 1.02 5.51 -29.85
N GLY A 196 1.47 6.77 -30.03
CA GLY A 196 0.61 7.91 -30.38
C GLY A 196 -0.40 8.29 -29.29
N ILE A 197 -0.13 7.95 -28.01
CA ILE A 197 -1.04 8.21 -26.89
C ILE A 197 -0.96 9.70 -26.52
N LYS A 198 -2.10 10.39 -26.58
CA LYS A 198 -2.24 11.78 -26.14
C LYS A 198 -2.87 11.80 -24.76
N SER A 199 -2.05 12.00 -23.73
CA SER A 199 -2.47 11.93 -22.34
C SER A 199 -1.53 12.76 -21.45
N ASP A 200 -2.10 13.40 -20.44
CA ASP A 200 -1.32 14.09 -19.41
C ASP A 200 -0.76 13.11 -18.35
N VAL A 201 -1.18 11.85 -18.39
CA VAL A 201 -0.79 10.78 -17.45
C VAL A 201 0.23 9.84 -18.07
N ALA A 202 0.03 9.44 -19.33
CA ALA A 202 0.89 8.48 -20.03
C ALA A 202 2.35 8.93 -20.05
N GLY A 203 3.26 8.04 -19.66
CA GLY A 203 4.69 8.30 -19.48
C GLY A 203 5.08 8.94 -18.15
N TYR A 204 4.12 9.45 -17.40
CA TYR A 204 4.37 10.26 -16.21
C TYR A 204 3.55 9.83 -14.99
N ALA A 205 3.08 8.58 -14.95
CA ALA A 205 2.26 8.10 -13.85
C ALA A 205 3.00 8.11 -12.52
N ASP A 206 2.37 8.69 -11.50
CA ASP A 206 2.80 8.62 -10.10
C ASP A 206 2.19 7.40 -9.42
N ILE A 207 0.96 7.02 -9.81
CA ILE A 207 0.19 5.92 -9.25
C ILE A 207 -0.11 4.91 -10.35
N LEU A 208 0.28 3.66 -10.11
CA LEU A 208 -0.03 2.50 -10.94
C LEU A 208 -1.20 1.75 -10.28
N HIS A 209 -2.42 2.04 -10.75
CA HIS A 209 -3.61 1.32 -10.29
C HIS A 209 -3.76 0.02 -11.07
N VAL A 210 -3.53 -1.09 -10.39
CA VAL A 210 -3.55 -2.43 -11.00
C VAL A 210 -4.96 -3.04 -11.00
N PRO A 211 -5.32 -3.85 -12.00
CA PRO A 211 -6.67 -4.40 -12.13
C PRO A 211 -7.01 -5.49 -11.12
N THR A 212 -6.03 -6.29 -10.69
CA THR A 212 -6.20 -7.42 -9.77
C THR A 212 -5.01 -7.55 -8.83
N ILE A 213 -5.18 -8.30 -7.73
CA ILE A 213 -4.12 -8.56 -6.76
C ILE A 213 -2.92 -9.28 -7.39
N GLU A 214 -3.15 -10.19 -8.34
CA GLU A 214 -2.07 -10.94 -8.99
C GLU A 214 -1.16 -10.00 -9.77
N SER A 215 -1.76 -9.14 -10.60
CA SER A 215 -0.98 -8.18 -11.40
C SER A 215 -0.19 -7.22 -10.51
N GLY A 216 -0.80 -6.71 -9.43
CA GLY A 216 -0.14 -5.83 -8.47
C GLY A 216 0.95 -6.51 -7.67
N ASN A 217 0.68 -7.72 -7.17
CA ASN A 217 1.64 -8.48 -6.38
C ASN A 217 2.87 -8.89 -7.20
N MET A 218 2.65 -9.40 -8.42
CA MET A 218 3.75 -9.77 -9.32
C MET A 218 4.58 -8.56 -9.72
N LEU A 219 3.95 -7.44 -10.08
CA LEU A 219 4.65 -6.20 -10.42
C LEU A 219 5.50 -5.68 -9.26
N ALA A 220 4.92 -5.55 -8.07
CA ALA A 220 5.62 -5.08 -6.89
C ALA A 220 6.81 -5.98 -6.52
N LYS A 221 6.62 -7.30 -6.55
CA LYS A 221 7.70 -8.27 -6.31
C LYS A 221 8.76 -8.25 -7.40
N ALA A 222 8.40 -8.09 -8.67
CA ALA A 222 9.39 -7.95 -9.74
C ALA A 222 10.32 -6.77 -9.48
N ILE A 223 9.78 -5.63 -9.06
CA ILE A 223 10.58 -4.46 -8.70
C ILE A 223 11.50 -4.75 -7.52
N VAL A 224 10.98 -5.38 -6.45
CA VAL A 224 11.76 -5.69 -5.25
C VAL A 224 12.94 -6.64 -5.55
N TYR A 225 12.73 -7.65 -6.40
CA TYR A 225 13.75 -8.67 -6.66
C TYR A 225 14.66 -8.39 -7.85
N PHE A 226 14.23 -7.60 -8.81
CA PHE A 226 14.99 -7.35 -10.05
C PHE A 226 15.56 -5.94 -10.16
N ALA A 227 15.12 -4.99 -9.34
CA ALA A 227 15.63 -3.63 -9.37
C ALA A 227 16.29 -3.23 -8.04
N GLU A 228 17.33 -2.38 -8.11
CA GLU A 228 17.84 -1.71 -6.92
C GLU A 228 16.81 -0.64 -6.48
N ASN A 229 16.15 -0.90 -5.34
CA ASN A 229 15.03 -0.08 -4.89
C ASN A 229 14.94 0.03 -3.37
N LYS A 230 14.18 1.03 -2.90
CA LYS A 230 13.66 1.11 -1.54
C LYS A 230 12.14 0.95 -1.60
N THR A 231 11.60 0.11 -0.73
CA THR A 231 10.17 -0.21 -0.71
C THR A 231 9.59 0.00 0.68
N ALA A 232 8.39 0.57 0.72
CA ALA A 232 7.56 0.63 1.91
C ALA A 232 6.15 0.14 1.59
N GLY A 233 5.42 -0.34 2.60
CA GLY A 233 4.05 -0.82 2.44
C GLY A 233 3.13 -0.32 3.54
N ILE A 234 1.94 0.16 3.14
CA ILE A 234 0.94 0.69 4.06
C ILE A 234 -0.48 0.24 3.65
N VAL A 235 -1.31 -0.06 4.63
CA VAL A 235 -2.75 -0.28 4.45
C VAL A 235 -3.49 1.02 4.76
N LEU A 236 -4.32 1.43 3.84
CA LEU A 236 -5.15 2.64 3.88
C LEU A 236 -6.62 2.30 4.12
N GLY A 237 -7.41 3.32 4.47
CA GLY A 237 -8.84 3.15 4.75
C GLY A 237 -9.14 2.66 6.17
N ALA A 238 -8.16 2.38 7.02
CA ALA A 238 -8.33 2.11 8.44
C ALA A 238 -8.45 3.41 9.26
N LYS A 239 -8.86 3.30 10.53
CA LYS A 239 -8.93 4.44 11.47
C LYS A 239 -7.55 5.04 11.81
N ALA A 240 -6.49 4.27 11.62
CA ALA A 240 -5.11 4.67 11.86
C ALA A 240 -4.20 4.01 10.82
N PRO A 241 -2.97 4.53 10.59
CA PRO A 241 -2.01 3.93 9.69
C PRO A 241 -1.64 2.50 10.11
N VAL A 242 -1.63 1.59 9.15
CA VAL A 242 -1.28 0.18 9.34
C VAL A 242 -0.11 -0.15 8.43
N VAL A 243 1.09 -0.28 9.00
CA VAL A 243 2.30 -0.61 8.26
C VAL A 243 2.37 -2.13 8.05
N LEU A 244 2.35 -2.53 6.78
CA LEU A 244 2.37 -3.93 6.39
C LEU A 244 3.41 -4.14 5.31
N THR A 245 4.50 -4.82 5.68
CA THR A 245 5.57 -5.25 4.78
C THR A 245 5.61 -6.77 4.69
N SER A 246 6.36 -7.30 3.74
CA SER A 246 6.60 -8.74 3.64
C SER A 246 7.51 -9.22 4.79
N ARG A 247 7.39 -10.50 5.18
CA ARG A 247 8.32 -11.13 6.12
C ARG A 247 9.71 -11.38 5.50
N ALA A 248 9.80 -11.21 4.19
CA ALA A 248 11.03 -11.37 3.42
C ALA A 248 11.72 -10.04 3.11
N ASP A 249 11.15 -8.94 3.56
CA ASP A 249 11.70 -7.58 3.37
C ASP A 249 12.68 -7.22 4.48
#